data_0a472b01d9cc053990be468f24f8c83b
#
_entry.id   0a472b01d9cc053990be468f24f8c83b
#
_cell.length_a   1.000
_cell.length_b   1.000
_cell.length_c   1.000
_cell.angle_alpha   90.00
_cell.angle_beta   90.00
_cell.angle_gamma   90.00
#
_symmetry.space_group_name_H-M   'P 1'
#
loop_
_entity.id
_entity.type
_entity.pdbx_description
1 polymer ?
#
loop_
_entity_poly.entity_id
_entity_poly.type
_entity_poly.pdbx_seq_one_letter_code
_entity_poly.pdbx_strand_id
1 'polypeptide(L)'
;MDIRDPQERRSGAEHEPAKKLRVYLVEDSAIMSPVLRTLIEATGARIIGNSGGAGTAIADIEVLRPDVVVIDIGLRQGTGFDVLKALFHPRSADAPARIVLTNYALEPYRKAAARWGAAYFFDKSRQIPEMLRVLRGMRRSLRAAAST
;
A
#
# COMPACT_ATOMS: atom_id res chain seq x y z
N MET A 1 -5.81 -45.10 0.39
CA MET A 1 -4.47 -45.02 1.04
C MET A 1 -3.64 -44.01 0.31
N ASP A 2 -3.23 -42.93 1.01
CA ASP A 2 -2.45 -41.86 0.41
C ASP A 2 -0.99 -42.32 0.32
N ILE A 3 -0.54 -42.60 -0.91
CA ILE A 3 0.82 -43.09 -1.20
C ILE A 3 1.82 -41.95 -1.47
N ARG A 4 1.48 -40.71 -1.16
CA ARG A 4 2.43 -39.60 -1.28
C ARG A 4 3.53 -39.73 -0.23
N ASP A 5 4.77 -39.52 -0.68
CA ASP A 5 5.94 -39.53 0.17
C ASP A 5 5.75 -38.52 1.31
N PRO A 6 6.01 -38.90 2.56
CA PRO A 6 6.00 -37.96 3.69
C PRO A 6 6.85 -36.70 3.48
N GLN A 7 7.89 -36.79 2.64
CA GLN A 7 8.71 -35.65 2.29
C GLN A 7 7.97 -34.61 1.38
N GLU A 8 7.08 -35.10 0.50
CA GLU A 8 6.26 -34.21 -0.33
C GLU A 8 5.25 -33.43 0.50
N ARG A 9 4.74 -34.03 1.58
CA ARG A 9 3.85 -33.30 2.49
C ARG A 9 4.59 -32.23 3.29
N ARG A 10 5.84 -32.51 3.69
CA ARG A 10 6.68 -31.51 4.38
C ARG A 10 7.08 -30.37 3.46
N SER A 11 7.41 -30.66 2.20
CA SER A 11 7.76 -29.61 1.24
C SER A 11 6.56 -28.68 0.94
N GLY A 12 5.33 -29.20 0.93
CA GLY A 12 4.12 -28.38 0.81
C GLY A 12 3.88 -27.47 2.02
N ALA A 13 4.22 -27.91 3.23
CA ALA A 13 4.11 -27.10 4.44
C ALA A 13 5.29 -26.14 4.61
N GLU A 14 6.49 -26.50 4.10
CA GLU A 14 7.70 -25.68 4.14
C GLU A 14 7.69 -24.58 3.08
N HIS A 15 6.85 -24.68 2.05
CA HIS A 15 6.69 -23.74 0.97
C HIS A 15 5.46 -22.83 1.16
N GLU A 16 5.21 -22.38 2.38
CA GLU A 16 4.26 -21.30 2.57
C GLU A 16 4.72 -20.10 1.73
N PRO A 17 3.82 -19.54 0.90
CA PRO A 17 4.20 -18.40 0.08
C PRO A 17 4.73 -17.29 0.99
N ALA A 18 5.89 -16.73 0.61
CA ALA A 18 6.44 -15.60 1.32
C ALA A 18 5.36 -14.53 1.50
N LYS A 19 5.25 -14.01 2.72
CA LYS A 19 4.26 -13.00 3.09
C LYS A 19 4.34 -11.84 2.11
N LYS A 20 3.23 -11.57 1.40
CA LYS A 20 3.16 -10.48 0.45
C LYS A 20 2.91 -9.16 1.16
N LEU A 21 3.48 -8.09 0.62
CA LEU A 21 3.17 -6.74 1.06
C LEU A 21 1.70 -6.45 0.76
N ARG A 22 0.92 -6.06 1.76
CA ARG A 22 -0.50 -5.79 1.64
C ARG A 22 -0.71 -4.30 1.45
N VAL A 23 -1.29 -3.92 0.33
CA VAL A 23 -1.44 -2.52 -0.09
C VAL A 23 -2.91 -2.17 -0.22
N TYR A 24 -3.32 -1.04 0.36
CA TYR A 24 -4.62 -0.43 0.14
C TYR A 24 -4.45 0.79 -0.76
N LEU A 25 -5.29 0.89 -1.79
CA LEU A 25 -5.22 1.97 -2.78
C LEU A 25 -6.39 2.95 -2.60
N VAL A 26 -6.08 4.23 -2.42
CA VAL A 26 -7.08 5.32 -2.37
C VAL A 26 -6.97 6.12 -3.66
N GLU A 27 -7.82 5.79 -4.62
CA GLU A 27 -7.83 6.35 -5.97
C GLU A 27 -9.25 6.31 -6.53
N ASP A 28 -9.76 7.44 -6.98
CA ASP A 28 -11.13 7.55 -7.48
C ASP A 28 -11.27 7.47 -9.01
N SER A 29 -10.16 7.53 -9.74
CA SER A 29 -10.20 7.42 -11.21
C SER A 29 -10.52 5.98 -11.64
N ALA A 30 -11.64 5.83 -12.35
CA ALA A 30 -12.04 4.53 -12.91
C ALA A 30 -11.03 4.02 -13.95
N ILE A 31 -10.27 4.91 -14.57
CA ILE A 31 -9.24 4.56 -15.56
C ILE A 31 -7.92 4.21 -14.87
N MET A 32 -7.47 5.05 -13.95
CA MET A 32 -6.18 4.88 -13.29
C MET A 32 -6.16 3.78 -12.23
N SER A 33 -7.27 3.56 -11.54
CA SER A 33 -7.34 2.54 -10.49
C SER A 33 -6.94 1.14 -10.97
N PRO A 34 -7.51 0.60 -12.07
CA PRO A 34 -7.07 -0.70 -12.59
C PRO A 34 -5.61 -0.72 -13.04
N VAL A 35 -5.13 0.37 -13.63
CA VAL A 35 -3.73 0.48 -14.09
C VAL A 35 -2.77 0.41 -12.88
N LEU A 36 -3.04 1.19 -11.84
CA LEU A 36 -2.22 1.20 -10.64
C LEU A 36 -2.24 -0.16 -9.93
N ARG A 37 -3.41 -0.80 -9.85
CA ARG A 37 -3.53 -2.14 -9.27
C ARG A 37 -2.64 -3.14 -10.00
N THR A 38 -2.70 -3.16 -11.32
CA THR A 38 -1.87 -4.05 -12.15
C THR A 38 -0.37 -3.79 -11.92
N LEU A 39 0.04 -2.53 -11.93
CA LEU A 39 1.45 -2.17 -11.73
C LEU A 39 1.94 -2.52 -10.32
N ILE A 40 1.14 -2.24 -9.30
CA ILE A 40 1.48 -2.55 -7.91
C ILE A 40 1.56 -4.07 -7.71
N GLU A 41 0.60 -4.82 -8.23
CA GLU A 41 0.61 -6.28 -8.11
C GLU A 41 1.79 -6.91 -8.86
N ALA A 42 2.24 -6.29 -9.96
CA ALA A 42 3.42 -6.75 -10.68
C ALA A 42 4.71 -6.63 -9.86
N THR A 43 4.74 -5.82 -8.81
CA THR A 43 5.88 -5.78 -7.86
C THR A 43 5.91 -6.99 -6.93
N GLY A 44 4.87 -7.80 -6.91
CA GLY A 44 4.66 -8.91 -5.99
C GLY A 44 3.85 -8.54 -4.75
N ALA A 45 3.41 -7.28 -4.63
CA ALA A 45 2.49 -6.86 -3.59
C ALA A 45 1.07 -7.33 -3.89
N ARG A 46 0.22 -7.34 -2.88
CA ARG A 46 -1.20 -7.67 -3.00
C ARG A 46 -2.05 -6.45 -2.70
N ILE A 47 -2.91 -6.07 -3.62
CA ILE A 47 -3.93 -5.06 -3.38
C ILE A 47 -5.07 -5.72 -2.60
N ILE A 48 -5.30 -5.25 -1.38
CA ILE A 48 -6.33 -5.81 -0.48
C ILE A 48 -7.61 -5.00 -0.45
N GLY A 49 -7.61 -3.83 -1.06
CA GLY A 49 -8.77 -2.98 -1.17
C GLY A 49 -8.48 -1.71 -1.94
N ASN A 50 -9.54 -1.06 -2.40
CA ASN A 50 -9.49 0.18 -3.14
C ASN A 50 -10.77 0.99 -2.87
N SER A 51 -10.63 2.28 -2.66
CA SER A 51 -11.74 3.20 -2.52
C SER A 51 -11.42 4.55 -3.15
N GLY A 52 -12.44 5.19 -3.71
CA GLY A 52 -12.34 6.53 -4.27
C GLY A 52 -12.78 7.64 -3.31
N GLY A 53 -13.20 7.30 -2.09
CA GLY A 53 -13.65 8.25 -1.09
C GLY A 53 -12.86 8.14 0.21
N ALA A 54 -12.62 9.28 0.87
CA ALA A 54 -11.83 9.33 2.09
C ALA A 54 -12.49 8.55 3.24
N GLY A 55 -13.78 8.73 3.45
CA GLY A 55 -14.51 8.08 4.55
C GLY A 55 -14.51 6.56 4.44
N THR A 56 -14.80 6.03 3.26
CA THR A 56 -14.77 4.59 2.99
C THR A 56 -13.37 4.04 3.13
N ALA A 57 -12.36 4.75 2.62
CA ALA A 57 -10.96 4.35 2.75
C ALA A 57 -10.55 4.25 4.22
N ILE A 58 -10.87 5.23 5.03
CA ILE A 58 -10.54 5.24 6.46
C ILE A 58 -11.17 4.04 7.17
N ALA A 59 -12.46 3.78 6.92
CA ALA A 59 -13.16 2.66 7.53
C ALA A 59 -12.55 1.30 7.12
N ASP A 60 -12.24 1.14 5.83
CA ASP A 60 -11.62 -0.08 5.31
C ASP A 60 -10.23 -0.32 5.90
N ILE A 61 -9.42 0.73 5.97
CA ILE A 61 -8.04 0.65 6.46
C ILE A 61 -8.02 0.23 7.93
N GLU A 62 -8.94 0.74 8.74
CA GLU A 62 -9.07 0.35 10.15
C GLU A 62 -9.35 -1.14 10.33
N VAL A 63 -10.16 -1.71 9.43
CA VAL A 63 -10.51 -3.14 9.47
C VAL A 63 -9.43 -4.02 8.86
N LEU A 64 -8.94 -3.64 7.68
CA LEU A 64 -8.01 -4.47 6.88
C LEU A 64 -6.57 -4.40 7.36
N ARG A 65 -6.17 -3.30 7.98
CA ARG A 65 -4.80 -3.07 8.49
C ARG A 65 -3.72 -3.39 7.46
N PRO A 66 -3.67 -2.64 6.35
CA PRO A 66 -2.65 -2.85 5.33
C PRO A 66 -1.26 -2.49 5.84
N ASP A 67 -0.23 -3.00 5.15
CA ASP A 67 1.15 -2.60 5.42
C ASP A 67 1.45 -1.21 4.85
N VAL A 68 0.84 -0.91 3.71
CA VAL A 68 1.05 0.36 2.97
C VAL A 68 -0.29 0.86 2.45
N VAL A 69 -0.47 2.18 2.51
CA VAL A 69 -1.58 2.86 1.85
C VAL A 69 -1.00 3.79 0.79
N VAL A 70 -1.46 3.65 -0.45
CA VAL A 70 -1.14 4.54 -1.56
C VAL A 70 -2.32 5.47 -1.76
N ILE A 71 -2.11 6.78 -1.67
CA ILE A 71 -3.17 7.77 -1.49
C ILE A 71 -3.05 8.87 -2.54
N ASP A 72 -4.10 9.08 -3.33
CA ASP A 72 -4.25 10.31 -4.11
C ASP A 72 -4.85 11.41 -3.24
N ILE A 73 -4.41 12.65 -3.42
CA ILE A 73 -4.95 13.81 -2.72
C ILE A 73 -6.32 14.21 -3.29
N GLY A 74 -6.47 14.23 -4.61
CA GLY A 74 -7.71 14.63 -5.27
C GLY A 74 -8.72 13.50 -5.36
N LEU A 75 -9.68 13.47 -4.44
CA LEU A 75 -10.74 12.47 -4.39
C LEU A 75 -12.09 13.11 -4.66
N ARG A 76 -13.10 12.33 -5.10
CA ARG A 76 -14.47 12.82 -5.29
C ARG A 76 -15.14 13.18 -3.98
N GLN A 77 -14.85 12.42 -2.91
CA GLN A 77 -15.42 12.63 -1.58
C GLN A 77 -14.28 12.74 -0.59
N GLY A 78 -14.14 13.91 0.02
CA GLY A 78 -13.03 14.22 0.89
C GLY A 78 -11.74 14.42 0.10
N THR A 79 -10.62 14.35 0.81
CA THR A 79 -9.29 14.48 0.22
C THR A 79 -8.35 13.42 0.77
N GLY A 80 -7.23 13.21 0.09
CA GLY A 80 -6.16 12.35 0.62
C GLY A 80 -5.59 12.85 1.95
N PHE A 81 -5.66 14.14 2.22
CA PHE A 81 -5.27 14.69 3.51
C PHE A 81 -6.17 14.22 4.65
N ASP A 82 -7.47 14.05 4.39
CA ASP A 82 -8.39 13.49 5.39
C ASP A 82 -7.97 12.08 5.79
N VAL A 83 -7.54 11.28 4.82
CA VAL A 83 -7.02 9.93 5.07
C VAL A 83 -5.72 9.99 5.87
N LEU A 84 -4.77 10.84 5.48
CA LEU A 84 -3.51 11.01 6.20
C LEU A 84 -3.73 11.42 7.65
N LYS A 85 -4.61 12.39 7.88
CA LYS A 85 -4.92 12.87 9.23
C LYS A 85 -5.55 11.78 10.09
N ALA A 86 -6.47 11.01 9.53
CA ALA A 86 -7.11 9.91 10.24
C ALA A 86 -6.13 8.79 10.62
N LEU A 87 -5.12 8.54 9.78
CA LEU A 87 -4.11 7.52 10.00
C LEU A 87 -2.91 8.02 10.83
N PHE A 88 -2.87 9.30 11.14
CA PHE A 88 -1.76 9.90 11.85
C PHE A 88 -1.77 9.51 13.34
N HIS A 89 -0.86 8.60 13.69
CA HIS A 89 -0.66 8.16 15.07
C HIS A 89 0.84 8.23 15.38
N PRO A 90 1.34 9.33 15.94
CA PRO A 90 2.79 9.55 16.08
C PRO A 90 3.50 8.55 17.00
N ARG A 91 2.75 7.77 17.78
CA ARG A 91 3.30 6.78 18.71
C ARG A 91 2.97 5.33 18.35
N SER A 92 2.29 5.07 17.23
CA SER A 92 1.92 3.71 16.86
C SER A 92 2.92 3.12 15.88
N ALA A 93 3.59 2.04 16.28
CA ALA A 93 4.45 1.25 15.39
C ALA A 93 3.65 0.44 14.35
N ASP A 94 2.33 0.28 14.57
CA ASP A 94 1.46 -0.53 13.72
C ASP A 94 0.74 0.28 12.63
N ALA A 95 1.00 1.58 12.57
CA ALA A 95 0.43 2.42 11.53
C ALA A 95 0.99 2.02 10.15
N PRO A 96 0.14 1.94 9.11
CA PRO A 96 0.62 1.63 7.78
C PRO A 96 1.56 2.72 7.25
N ALA A 97 2.52 2.34 6.43
CA ALA A 97 3.29 3.32 5.67
C ALA A 97 2.36 4.06 4.71
N ARG A 98 2.52 5.36 4.60
CA ARG A 98 1.66 6.21 3.76
C ARG A 98 2.48 6.80 2.63
N ILE A 99 2.06 6.49 1.42
CA ILE A 99 2.66 6.97 0.19
C ILE A 99 1.62 7.83 -0.52
N VAL A 100 1.94 9.08 -0.80
CA VAL A 100 1.09 9.94 -1.63
C VAL A 100 1.52 9.80 -3.09
N LEU A 101 0.57 9.55 -3.96
CA LEU A 101 0.75 9.50 -5.42
C LEU A 101 -0.34 10.37 -6.04
N THR A 102 0.02 11.54 -6.56
CA THR A 102 -0.96 12.55 -6.96
C THR A 102 -0.51 13.39 -8.13
N ASN A 103 -1.48 13.88 -8.92
CA ASN A 103 -1.23 14.90 -9.95
C ASN A 103 -1.04 16.31 -9.35
N TYR A 104 -1.39 16.47 -8.06
CA TYR A 104 -1.22 17.75 -7.35
C TYR A 104 0.15 17.82 -6.68
N ALA A 105 1.22 17.69 -7.49
CA ALA A 105 2.60 17.63 -6.99
C ALA A 105 3.20 19.03 -6.78
N LEU A 106 2.51 19.83 -5.99
CA LEU A 106 2.94 21.19 -5.63
C LEU A 106 3.59 21.20 -4.26
N GLU A 107 4.55 22.09 -4.06
CA GLU A 107 5.34 22.15 -2.82
C GLU A 107 4.48 22.31 -1.56
N PRO A 108 3.42 23.15 -1.52
CA PRO A 108 2.56 23.26 -0.34
C PRO A 108 1.88 21.91 0.01
N TYR A 109 1.47 21.13 -0.99
CA TYR A 109 0.87 19.83 -0.76
C TYR A 109 1.89 18.81 -0.28
N ARG A 110 3.10 18.85 -0.83
CA ARG A 110 4.21 18.00 -0.39
C ARG A 110 4.54 18.22 1.08
N LYS A 111 4.64 19.47 1.49
CA LYS A 111 4.91 19.86 2.89
C LYS A 111 3.77 19.42 3.82
N ALA A 112 2.52 19.64 3.41
CA ALA A 112 1.36 19.23 4.20
C ALA A 112 1.29 17.72 4.36
N ALA A 113 1.56 16.97 3.30
CA ALA A 113 1.58 15.50 3.35
C ALA A 113 2.65 14.98 4.32
N ALA A 114 3.85 15.54 4.27
CA ALA A 114 4.94 15.19 5.19
C ALA A 114 4.57 15.48 6.65
N ARG A 115 3.93 16.62 6.90
CA ARG A 115 3.44 17.01 8.23
C ARG A 115 2.48 15.96 8.80
N TRP A 116 1.63 15.39 7.96
CA TRP A 116 0.64 14.38 8.36
C TRP A 116 1.14 12.95 8.18
N GLY A 117 2.44 12.75 8.11
CA GLY A 117 3.07 11.45 8.22
C GLY A 117 3.22 10.67 6.92
N ALA A 118 3.10 11.31 5.76
CA ALA A 118 3.45 10.66 4.50
C ALA A 118 4.96 10.38 4.46
N ALA A 119 5.32 9.12 4.25
CA ALA A 119 6.71 8.71 4.13
C ALA A 119 7.29 9.09 2.77
N TYR A 120 6.45 9.08 1.74
CA TYR A 120 6.83 9.41 0.36
C TYR A 120 5.74 10.23 -0.30
N PHE A 121 6.15 11.09 -1.22
CA PHE A 121 5.26 11.89 -2.05
C PHE A 121 5.74 11.83 -3.49
N PHE A 122 4.91 11.28 -4.38
CA PHE A 122 5.25 11.08 -5.78
C PHE A 122 4.28 11.80 -6.70
N ASP A 123 4.81 12.36 -7.78
CA ASP A 123 4.04 12.91 -8.89
C ASP A 123 3.52 11.77 -9.77
N LYS A 124 2.20 11.63 -9.85
CA LYS A 124 1.54 10.57 -10.63
C LYS A 124 1.90 10.61 -12.12
N SER A 125 2.15 11.80 -12.65
CA SER A 125 2.48 11.96 -14.07
C SER A 125 3.91 11.54 -14.42
N ARG A 126 4.82 11.44 -13.43
CA ARG A 126 6.25 11.29 -13.68
C ARG A 126 6.94 10.22 -12.84
N GLN A 127 6.42 9.89 -11.67
CA GLN A 127 7.15 9.14 -10.64
C GLN A 127 6.52 7.80 -10.25
N ILE A 128 5.61 7.25 -11.05
CA ILE A 128 5.09 5.90 -10.78
C ILE A 128 6.22 4.87 -10.70
N PRO A 129 7.23 4.86 -11.59
CA PRO A 129 8.33 3.91 -11.47
C PRO A 129 9.08 3.99 -10.14
N GLU A 130 9.31 5.19 -9.61
CA GLU A 130 9.96 5.39 -8.32
C GLU A 130 9.13 4.81 -7.18
N MET A 131 7.82 5.02 -7.21
CA MET A 131 6.90 4.42 -6.23
C MET A 131 6.97 2.90 -6.25
N LEU A 132 6.98 2.30 -7.44
CA LEU A 132 7.07 0.84 -7.57
C LEU A 132 8.39 0.30 -7.02
N ARG A 133 9.49 1.02 -7.17
CA ARG A 133 10.78 0.66 -6.55
C ARG A 133 10.71 0.69 -5.03
N VAL A 134 10.05 1.70 -4.47
CA VAL A 134 9.84 1.79 -3.02
C VAL A 134 9.04 0.59 -2.51
N LEU A 135 7.96 0.23 -3.20
CA LEU A 135 7.16 -0.93 -2.83
C LEU A 135 7.96 -2.24 -2.89
N ARG A 136 8.80 -2.42 -3.90
CA ARG A 136 9.71 -3.58 -3.98
C ARG A 136 10.68 -3.61 -2.80
N GLY A 137 11.20 -2.46 -2.39
CA GLY A 137 12.08 -2.34 -1.24
C GLY A 137 11.39 -2.69 0.08
N MET A 138 10.16 -2.25 0.26
CA MET A 138 9.33 -2.60 1.43
C MET A 138 9.04 -4.09 1.49
N ARG A 139 8.75 -4.72 0.36
CA ARG A 139 8.54 -6.16 0.27
C ARG A 139 9.78 -6.95 0.70
N ARG A 140 10.96 -6.50 0.28
CA ARG A 140 12.24 -7.13 0.69
C ARG A 140 12.47 -7.01 2.19
N SER A 141 12.21 -5.85 2.76
CA SER A 141 12.33 -5.62 4.20
C SER A 141 11.38 -6.50 5.00
N LEU A 142 10.14 -6.67 4.55
CA LEU A 142 9.16 -7.55 5.17
C LEU A 142 9.62 -9.01 5.14
N ARG A 143 10.21 -9.46 4.04
CA ARG A 143 10.77 -10.81 3.90
C ARG A 143 11.97 -11.03 4.82
N ALA A 144 12.86 -10.06 4.91
CA ALA A 144 14.02 -10.11 5.80
C ALA A 144 13.58 -10.23 7.26
N ALA A 145 12.58 -9.45 7.69
CA ALA A 145 12.03 -9.52 9.04
C ALA A 145 11.38 -10.88 9.33
N ALA A 146 10.71 -11.49 8.34
CA ALA A 146 10.08 -12.80 8.50
C ALA A 146 11.09 -13.96 8.57
N SER A 147 12.31 -13.80 8.04
CA SER A 147 13.35 -14.82 8.05
C SER A 147 14.27 -14.77 9.28
N THR A 148 14.11 -13.79 10.13
CA THR A 148 14.78 -13.70 11.42
C THR A 148 13.87 -14.17 12.55
#